data_0096262f4603973bd5b2f6008382b8f1
#
_entry.id   0096262f4603973bd5b2f6008382b8f1
#
_cell.length_a   1.000
_cell.length_b   1.000
_cell.length_c   1.000
_cell.angle_alpha   90.00
_cell.angle_beta   90.00
_cell.angle_gamma   90.00
#
_symmetry.space_group_name_H-M   'P 1'
#
loop_
_entity.id
_entity.type
_entity.pdbx_description
1 polymer ?
#
loop_
_entity_poly.entity_id
_entity_poly.type
_entity_poly.pdbx_seq_one_letter_code
_entity_poly.pdbx_strand_id
1 'polypeptide(L)'
;LVFYTASAFCAEYVPDQGVVVNGDFVPFGYFVFLMGSFLMGTSAAMLQVVINPYIAAYPLSGTSAVQRMNFTCAVNSFGTTIAPLFVTGIMFAGVPLDSVTASQLTLPFILMTVCIVVTTMTTRRLALPDIEGTRSASADSAASDSVKEGKSVWSFRNLKYGVITIFFYVGTEVSIGNNINLHAMELTSGNAALSPALLATIYWGGFLIGRMVSASMKNVKPRPMLLTVTLGAIVLMIAAMLTENLWLLAAVGLFHSVMWSCIFTLAVDGLGEYTSRASGVFMMGVFGGAVFPVLQGILADWIGSWQFTWTGRSY
;
A
#
# COMPACT_ATOMS: atom_id res chain seq x y z
N LEU A 1 -14.50 2.23 9.47
CA LEU A 1 -14.28 2.47 10.90
C LEU A 1 -15.47 2.03 11.76
N VAL A 2 -16.72 2.37 11.41
CA VAL A 2 -17.93 1.88 12.12
C VAL A 2 -17.93 0.35 12.20
N PHE A 3 -17.59 -0.35 11.12
CA PHE A 3 -17.49 -1.81 11.12
C PHE A 3 -16.38 -2.34 12.04
N TYR A 4 -15.24 -1.65 12.15
CA TYR A 4 -14.20 -2.05 13.09
C TYR A 4 -14.64 -1.90 14.55
N THR A 5 -15.33 -0.81 14.86
CA THR A 5 -15.92 -0.62 16.20
C THR A 5 -16.99 -1.70 16.47
N ALA A 6 -17.86 -1.98 15.50
CA ALA A 6 -18.86 -3.04 15.62
C ALA A 6 -18.22 -4.43 15.77
N SER A 7 -17.12 -4.71 15.08
CA SER A 7 -16.34 -5.95 15.23
C SER A 7 -15.81 -6.10 16.66
N ALA A 8 -15.26 -5.04 17.24
CA ALA A 8 -14.78 -5.04 18.61
C ALA A 8 -15.91 -5.32 19.60
N PHE A 9 -17.09 -4.69 19.40
CA PHE A 9 -18.28 -5.00 20.19
C PHE A 9 -18.73 -6.47 20.03
N CYS A 10 -18.77 -7.01 18.83
CA CYS A 10 -19.12 -8.41 18.62
C CYS A 10 -18.15 -9.36 19.34
N ALA A 11 -16.85 -9.08 19.31
CA ALA A 11 -15.87 -9.89 20.01
C ALA A 11 -16.01 -9.83 21.55
N GLU A 12 -16.48 -8.71 22.09
CA GLU A 12 -16.65 -8.53 23.53
C GLU A 12 -17.98 -9.08 24.04
N TYR A 13 -19.10 -8.82 23.35
CA TYR A 13 -20.44 -9.12 23.84
C TYR A 13 -21.04 -10.42 23.28
N VAL A 14 -20.50 -10.95 22.17
CA VAL A 14 -21.03 -12.15 21.49
C VAL A 14 -19.89 -13.08 21.02
N PRO A 15 -18.90 -13.39 21.90
CA PRO A 15 -17.71 -14.14 21.49
C PRO A 15 -18.03 -15.57 21.00
N ASP A 16 -19.08 -16.18 21.53
CA ASP A 16 -19.46 -17.57 21.24
C ASP A 16 -20.30 -17.73 19.97
N GLN A 17 -20.68 -16.63 19.31
CA GLN A 17 -21.40 -16.68 18.04
C GLN A 17 -20.44 -16.63 16.87
N GLY A 18 -20.45 -17.68 16.05
CA GLY A 18 -19.58 -17.80 14.90
C GLY A 18 -19.94 -18.99 14.02
N VAL A 19 -19.09 -19.26 13.06
CA VAL A 19 -19.21 -20.38 12.11
C VAL A 19 -17.95 -21.24 12.19
N VAL A 20 -18.12 -22.56 12.12
CA VAL A 20 -16.97 -23.47 12.01
C VAL A 20 -16.58 -23.58 10.54
N VAL A 21 -15.34 -23.19 10.23
CA VAL A 21 -14.75 -23.28 8.88
C VAL A 21 -13.54 -24.19 8.96
N ASN A 22 -13.53 -25.26 8.19
CA ASN A 22 -12.45 -26.28 8.16
C ASN A 22 -12.08 -26.88 9.53
N GLY A 23 -12.99 -26.86 10.50
CA GLY A 23 -12.75 -27.36 11.85
C GLY A 23 -12.39 -26.29 12.87
N ASP A 24 -12.08 -25.07 12.44
CA ASP A 24 -11.78 -23.95 13.32
C ASP A 24 -12.99 -23.06 13.55
N PHE A 25 -13.18 -22.60 14.78
CA PHE A 25 -14.24 -21.67 15.12
C PHE A 25 -13.86 -20.23 14.73
N VAL A 26 -14.69 -19.60 13.88
CA VAL A 26 -14.51 -18.24 13.42
C VAL A 26 -15.65 -17.37 13.98
N PRO A 27 -15.37 -16.42 14.89
CA PRO A 27 -16.39 -15.58 15.49
C PRO A 27 -17.00 -14.58 14.49
N PHE A 28 -18.25 -14.19 14.68
CA PHE A 28 -18.92 -13.21 13.81
C PHE A 28 -18.20 -11.87 13.75
N GLY A 29 -17.57 -11.43 14.81
CA GLY A 29 -16.76 -10.23 14.84
C GLY A 29 -15.70 -10.17 13.75
N TYR A 30 -15.12 -11.33 13.38
CA TYR A 30 -14.15 -11.42 12.30
C TYR A 30 -14.75 -11.08 10.91
N PHE A 31 -15.96 -11.55 10.62
CA PHE A 31 -16.64 -11.22 9.36
C PHE A 31 -16.99 -9.73 9.28
N VAL A 32 -17.42 -9.15 10.39
CA VAL A 32 -17.69 -7.69 10.49
C VAL A 32 -16.39 -6.90 10.27
N PHE A 33 -15.26 -7.35 10.83
CA PHE A 33 -13.93 -6.78 10.60
C PHE A 33 -13.52 -6.86 9.11
N LEU A 34 -13.71 -8.01 8.47
CA LEU A 34 -13.40 -8.19 7.05
C LEU A 34 -14.25 -7.26 6.16
N MET A 35 -15.54 -7.09 6.47
CA MET A 35 -16.40 -6.15 5.75
C MET A 35 -15.91 -4.70 5.91
N GLY A 36 -15.50 -4.32 7.11
CA GLY A 36 -14.89 -3.02 7.38
C GLY A 36 -13.61 -2.81 6.58
N SER A 37 -12.76 -3.83 6.52
CA SER A 37 -11.50 -3.82 5.76
C SER A 37 -11.74 -3.70 4.25
N PHE A 38 -12.72 -4.42 3.73
CA PHE A 38 -13.13 -4.32 2.32
C PHE A 38 -13.61 -2.91 1.95
N LEU A 39 -14.50 -2.32 2.77
CA LEU A 39 -15.01 -0.96 2.53
C LEU A 39 -13.89 0.09 2.63
N MET A 40 -12.97 -0.07 3.59
CA MET A 40 -11.84 0.85 3.75
C MET A 40 -10.87 0.75 2.56
N GLY A 41 -10.54 -0.46 2.12
CA GLY A 41 -9.70 -0.70 0.95
C GLY A 41 -10.32 -0.13 -0.33
N THR A 42 -11.64 -0.33 -0.53
CA THR A 42 -12.37 0.23 -1.67
C THR A 42 -12.34 1.75 -1.66
N SER A 43 -12.59 2.37 -0.49
CA SER A 43 -12.53 3.85 -0.36
C SER A 43 -11.13 4.39 -0.66
N ALA A 44 -10.08 3.74 -0.17
CA ALA A 44 -8.70 4.12 -0.43
C ALA A 44 -8.35 3.98 -1.92
N ALA A 45 -8.78 2.91 -2.58
CA ALA A 45 -8.58 2.71 -4.02
C ALA A 45 -9.29 3.81 -4.85
N MET A 46 -10.56 4.11 -4.55
CA MET A 46 -11.31 5.18 -5.22
C MET A 46 -10.62 6.53 -5.05
N LEU A 47 -10.15 6.84 -3.85
CA LEU A 47 -9.44 8.09 -3.58
C LEU A 47 -8.16 8.19 -4.42
N GLN A 48 -7.39 7.12 -4.54
CA GLN A 48 -6.16 7.09 -5.34
C GLN A 48 -6.42 7.25 -6.84
N VAL A 49 -7.52 6.70 -7.36
CA VAL A 49 -7.93 6.91 -8.77
C VAL A 49 -8.10 8.38 -9.10
N VAL A 50 -8.61 9.17 -8.16
CA VAL A 50 -8.83 10.62 -8.34
C VAL A 50 -7.57 11.44 -8.03
N ILE A 51 -6.90 11.15 -6.91
CA ILE A 51 -5.77 11.96 -6.42
C ILE A 51 -4.53 11.80 -7.30
N ASN A 52 -4.20 10.60 -7.74
CA ASN A 52 -2.96 10.37 -8.48
C ASN A 52 -2.90 11.17 -9.80
N PRO A 53 -3.90 11.13 -10.71
CA PRO A 53 -3.87 11.94 -11.91
C PRO A 53 -3.96 13.44 -11.60
N TYR A 54 -4.71 13.84 -10.56
CA TYR A 54 -4.79 15.23 -10.13
C TYR A 54 -3.42 15.78 -9.74
N ILE A 55 -2.67 15.08 -8.88
CA ILE A 55 -1.32 15.48 -8.45
C ILE A 55 -0.34 15.48 -9.63
N ALA A 56 -0.42 14.47 -10.50
CA ALA A 56 0.44 14.38 -11.67
C ALA A 56 0.20 15.55 -12.66
N ALA A 57 -1.04 16.01 -12.80
CA ALA A 57 -1.43 17.08 -13.69
C ALA A 57 -1.36 18.49 -13.06
N TYR A 58 -1.22 18.59 -11.74
CA TYR A 58 -1.26 19.88 -11.02
C TYR A 58 -0.23 20.87 -11.58
N PRO A 59 -0.63 22.11 -11.95
CA PRO A 59 0.23 23.07 -12.64
C PRO A 59 1.17 23.80 -11.66
N LEU A 60 2.15 23.08 -11.09
CA LEU A 60 3.18 23.68 -10.24
C LEU A 60 4.45 23.93 -11.06
N SER A 61 4.75 25.20 -11.35
CA SER A 61 5.92 25.59 -12.12
C SER A 61 7.22 25.09 -11.51
N GLY A 62 8.16 24.64 -12.36
CA GLY A 62 9.47 24.16 -11.92
C GLY A 62 9.49 22.76 -11.31
N THR A 63 8.38 22.01 -11.35
CA THR A 63 8.31 20.63 -10.85
C THR A 63 7.86 19.63 -11.91
N SER A 64 8.41 18.42 -11.85
CA SER A 64 7.94 17.31 -12.68
C SER A 64 6.78 16.55 -12.00
N ALA A 65 5.97 15.82 -12.78
CA ALA A 65 4.90 14.98 -12.25
C ALA A 65 5.44 13.96 -11.22
N VAL A 66 6.60 13.35 -11.50
CA VAL A 66 7.25 12.40 -10.59
C VAL A 66 7.63 13.07 -9.26
N GLN A 67 8.16 14.30 -9.30
CA GLN A 67 8.51 15.03 -8.07
C GLN A 67 7.27 15.32 -7.22
N ARG A 68 6.17 15.78 -7.82
CA ARG A 68 4.93 16.06 -7.10
C ARG A 68 4.35 14.79 -6.49
N MET A 69 4.32 13.71 -7.25
CA MET A 69 3.87 12.41 -6.74
C MET A 69 4.76 11.88 -5.61
N ASN A 70 6.09 11.94 -5.76
CA ASN A 70 7.00 11.49 -4.72
C ASN A 70 6.88 12.31 -3.44
N PHE A 71 6.69 13.63 -3.54
CA PHE A 71 6.45 14.48 -2.37
C PHE A 71 5.17 14.08 -1.64
N THR A 72 4.07 13.91 -2.36
CA THR A 72 2.79 13.48 -1.78
C THR A 72 2.90 12.08 -1.17
N CYS A 73 3.56 11.16 -1.87
CA CYS A 73 3.83 9.82 -1.36
C CYS A 73 4.77 9.83 -0.14
N ALA A 74 5.69 10.81 -0.01
CA ALA A 74 6.51 10.96 1.19
C ALA A 74 5.68 11.29 2.42
N VAL A 75 4.70 12.19 2.28
CA VAL A 75 3.75 12.52 3.36
C VAL A 75 2.96 11.26 3.78
N ASN A 76 2.51 10.46 2.81
CA ASN A 76 1.87 9.17 3.12
C ASN A 76 2.83 8.21 3.84
N SER A 77 4.10 8.14 3.41
CA SER A 77 5.10 7.26 4.03
C SER A 77 5.44 7.65 5.45
N PHE A 78 5.35 8.92 5.81
CA PHE A 78 5.48 9.36 7.19
C PHE A 78 4.45 8.68 8.09
N GLY A 79 3.18 8.62 7.65
CA GLY A 79 2.13 7.90 8.36
C GLY A 79 2.41 6.40 8.49
N THR A 80 2.80 5.73 7.39
CA THR A 80 3.09 4.29 7.42
C THR A 80 4.32 3.93 8.25
N THR A 81 5.32 4.80 8.31
CA THR A 81 6.51 4.61 9.14
C THR A 81 6.20 4.74 10.63
N ILE A 82 5.32 5.68 11.00
CA ILE A 82 4.96 5.90 12.40
C ILE A 82 3.91 4.90 12.88
N ALA A 83 3.06 4.36 11.99
CA ALA A 83 1.95 3.50 12.37
C ALA A 83 2.34 2.31 13.28
N PRO A 84 3.39 1.53 13.00
CA PRO A 84 3.81 0.44 13.89
C PRO A 84 4.21 0.94 15.29
N LEU A 85 4.92 2.05 15.37
CA LEU A 85 5.35 2.67 16.62
C LEU A 85 4.15 3.24 17.40
N PHE A 86 3.17 3.80 16.71
CA PHE A 86 1.94 4.28 17.31
C PHE A 86 1.14 3.12 17.92
N VAL A 87 1.01 2.02 17.19
CA VAL A 87 0.27 0.83 17.65
C VAL A 87 0.95 0.23 18.88
N THR A 88 2.25 -0.03 18.83
CA THR A 88 2.96 -0.69 19.95
C THR A 88 3.26 0.24 21.10
N GLY A 89 3.60 1.50 20.83
CA GLY A 89 4.03 2.46 21.85
C GLY A 89 2.92 3.29 22.50
N ILE A 90 1.76 3.43 21.84
CA ILE A 90 0.66 4.25 22.33
C ILE A 90 -0.61 3.43 22.54
N MET A 91 -1.05 2.68 21.51
CA MET A 91 -2.30 1.92 21.62
C MET A 91 -2.20 0.77 22.59
N PHE A 92 -1.09 0.03 22.56
CA PHE A 92 -0.84 -1.16 23.37
C PHE A 92 0.35 -0.98 24.32
N ALA A 93 0.64 0.26 24.73
CA ALA A 93 1.74 0.53 25.64
C ALA A 93 1.62 -0.26 26.94
N GLY A 94 2.60 -1.12 27.22
CA GLY A 94 2.64 -1.95 28.41
C GLY A 94 1.70 -3.16 28.42
N VAL A 95 1.02 -3.45 27.30
CA VAL A 95 0.15 -4.63 27.16
C VAL A 95 0.87 -5.66 26.27
N PRO A 96 1.08 -6.89 26.73
CA PRO A 96 1.56 -7.97 25.87
C PRO A 96 0.60 -8.21 24.72
N LEU A 97 1.12 -8.42 23.49
CA LEU A 97 0.30 -8.56 22.29
C LEU A 97 -0.66 -9.75 22.31
N ASP A 98 -0.34 -10.79 23.07
CA ASP A 98 -1.16 -11.98 23.33
C ASP A 98 -2.32 -11.73 24.29
N SER A 99 -2.31 -10.63 25.05
CA SER A 99 -3.35 -10.23 26.01
C SER A 99 -4.19 -9.04 25.55
N VAL A 100 -4.02 -8.58 24.31
CA VAL A 100 -4.79 -7.47 23.74
C VAL A 100 -6.26 -7.86 23.58
N THR A 101 -7.15 -7.07 24.17
CA THR A 101 -8.60 -7.25 24.07
C THR A 101 -9.20 -6.33 22.98
N ALA A 102 -10.34 -6.77 22.41
CA ALA A 102 -11.03 -6.01 21.36
C ALA A 102 -11.50 -4.61 21.86
N SER A 103 -11.82 -4.47 23.13
CA SER A 103 -12.24 -3.20 23.74
C SER A 103 -11.16 -2.12 23.69
N GLN A 104 -9.89 -2.50 23.74
CA GLN A 104 -8.76 -1.56 23.65
C GLN A 104 -8.62 -0.93 22.25
N LEU A 105 -9.18 -1.55 21.20
CA LEU A 105 -9.20 -1.01 19.85
C LEU A 105 -10.26 0.07 19.64
N THR A 106 -11.28 0.14 20.50
CA THR A 106 -12.43 1.03 20.32
C THR A 106 -12.02 2.50 20.31
N LEU A 107 -11.24 2.95 21.30
CA LEU A 107 -10.80 4.34 21.40
C LEU A 107 -9.92 4.78 20.21
N PRO A 108 -8.89 4.03 19.80
CA PRO A 108 -8.12 4.33 18.59
C PRO A 108 -8.97 4.43 17.32
N PHE A 109 -9.95 3.55 17.13
CA PHE A 109 -10.83 3.62 15.95
C PHE A 109 -11.74 4.85 15.97
N ILE A 110 -12.24 5.26 17.15
CA ILE A 110 -13.00 6.49 17.28
C ILE A 110 -12.13 7.71 16.93
N LEU A 111 -10.90 7.78 17.46
CA LEU A 111 -9.96 8.87 17.16
C LEU A 111 -9.65 8.96 15.66
N MET A 112 -9.38 7.82 15.01
CA MET A 112 -9.17 7.78 13.56
C MET A 112 -10.41 8.24 12.80
N THR A 113 -11.61 7.86 13.25
CA THR A 113 -12.88 8.31 12.64
C THR A 113 -13.01 9.83 12.72
N VAL A 114 -12.73 10.41 13.87
CA VAL A 114 -12.76 11.87 14.07
C VAL A 114 -11.75 12.56 13.14
N CYS A 115 -10.52 12.05 13.06
CA CYS A 115 -9.51 12.59 12.16
C CYS A 115 -9.97 12.57 10.68
N ILE A 116 -10.59 11.48 10.23
CA ILE A 116 -11.11 11.39 8.85
C ILE A 116 -12.26 12.38 8.62
N VAL A 117 -13.18 12.51 9.56
CA VAL A 117 -14.29 13.47 9.47
C VAL A 117 -13.74 14.90 9.39
N VAL A 118 -12.80 15.27 10.26
CA VAL A 118 -12.16 16.60 10.24
C VAL A 118 -11.45 16.84 8.91
N THR A 119 -10.66 15.88 8.42
CA THR A 119 -9.99 15.98 7.12
C THR A 119 -10.99 16.16 5.98
N THR A 120 -12.09 15.40 5.97
CA THR A 120 -13.14 15.52 4.95
C THR A 120 -13.81 16.87 5.00
N MET A 121 -14.12 17.41 6.18
CA MET A 121 -14.71 18.74 6.33
C MET A 121 -13.76 19.83 5.88
N THR A 122 -12.47 19.71 6.20
CA THR A 122 -11.45 20.65 5.77
C THR A 122 -11.30 20.64 4.25
N THR A 123 -11.22 19.45 3.65
CA THR A 123 -11.09 19.30 2.19
C THR A 123 -12.29 19.90 1.43
N ARG A 124 -13.50 19.77 1.97
CA ARG A 124 -14.71 20.39 1.39
C ARG A 124 -14.65 21.92 1.35
N ARG A 125 -13.89 22.55 2.25
CA ARG A 125 -13.73 24.01 2.32
C ARG A 125 -12.57 24.54 1.50
N LEU A 126 -11.70 23.66 1.00
CA LEU A 126 -10.58 24.04 0.15
C LEU A 126 -11.09 24.29 -1.28
N ALA A 127 -10.82 25.48 -1.81
CA ALA A 127 -11.01 25.78 -3.22
C ALA A 127 -9.89 25.14 -4.04
N LEU A 128 -10.07 23.88 -4.42
CA LEU A 128 -9.12 23.16 -5.26
C LEU A 128 -9.28 23.66 -6.71
N PRO A 129 -8.18 23.99 -7.42
CA PRO A 129 -8.27 24.43 -8.81
C PRO A 129 -8.79 23.31 -9.71
N ASP A 130 -9.71 23.66 -10.60
CA ASP A 130 -10.17 22.73 -11.65
C ASP A 130 -9.04 22.53 -12.65
N ILE A 131 -8.61 21.29 -12.83
CA ILE A 131 -7.62 20.91 -13.85
C ILE A 131 -8.38 20.36 -15.07
N GLU A 132 -8.25 21.04 -16.20
CA GLU A 132 -8.79 20.56 -17.48
C GLU A 132 -8.21 19.15 -17.76
N GLY A 133 -9.08 18.17 -18.03
CA GLY A 133 -8.71 16.76 -18.17
C GLY A 133 -9.10 15.89 -16.97
N THR A 134 -9.27 16.44 -15.77
CA THR A 134 -9.81 15.69 -14.63
C THR A 134 -11.35 15.78 -14.59
N ARG A 135 -11.91 16.79 -15.21
CA ARG A 135 -13.35 17.09 -15.24
C ARG A 135 -14.17 16.02 -15.99
N SER A 136 -13.59 15.40 -17.02
CA SER A 136 -14.28 14.39 -17.84
C SER A 136 -14.63 13.09 -17.10
N ALA A 137 -13.99 12.81 -15.96
CA ALA A 137 -14.23 11.56 -15.23
C ALA A 137 -15.34 11.64 -14.21
N SER A 138 -15.62 12.83 -13.66
CA SER A 138 -16.56 12.96 -12.53
C SER A 138 -17.99 13.30 -12.95
N ALA A 139 -18.16 13.96 -14.10
CA ALA A 139 -19.47 14.42 -14.58
C ALA A 139 -20.12 13.49 -15.61
N ASP A 140 -19.32 12.81 -16.43
CA ASP A 140 -19.81 11.99 -17.54
C ASP A 140 -20.07 10.51 -17.19
N SER A 141 -19.69 10.06 -16.02
CA SER A 141 -20.00 8.68 -15.59
C SER A 141 -21.46 8.48 -15.21
N ALA A 142 -22.24 9.54 -15.09
CA ALA A 142 -23.65 9.48 -14.71
C ALA A 142 -24.64 9.88 -15.83
N ALA A 143 -24.19 10.45 -16.92
CA ALA A 143 -25.07 10.91 -18.00
C ALA A 143 -24.34 11.04 -19.32
N SER A 144 -24.27 10.02 -20.08
CA SER A 144 -24.50 9.92 -21.51
C SER A 144 -23.76 8.73 -22.15
N ASP A 145 -24.55 7.76 -22.59
CA ASP A 145 -24.26 6.77 -23.64
C ASP A 145 -24.10 7.41 -25.04
N SER A 146 -23.48 8.58 -25.14
CA SER A 146 -23.01 9.09 -26.41
C SER A 146 -21.52 8.76 -26.54
N VAL A 147 -21.25 7.50 -26.85
CA VAL A 147 -19.95 7.02 -27.29
C VAL A 147 -19.59 7.76 -28.57
N LYS A 148 -18.83 8.88 -28.46
CA LYS A 148 -17.92 9.21 -29.55
C LYS A 148 -17.02 8.00 -29.67
N GLU A 149 -16.85 7.43 -30.88
CA GLU A 149 -15.93 6.33 -31.20
C GLU A 149 -14.50 6.70 -30.81
N GLY A 150 -14.20 6.69 -29.52
CA GLY A 150 -12.90 6.93 -28.97
C GLY A 150 -12.12 5.61 -28.86
N LYS A 151 -10.84 5.66 -29.08
CA LYS A 151 -9.95 4.51 -28.89
C LYS A 151 -10.12 3.94 -27.48
N SER A 152 -10.20 2.62 -27.36
CA SER A 152 -10.19 1.95 -26.05
C SER A 152 -8.91 2.33 -25.28
N VAL A 153 -8.99 2.58 -23.97
CA VAL A 153 -7.81 2.83 -23.13
C VAL A 153 -6.79 1.70 -23.19
N TRP A 154 -7.24 0.48 -23.47
CA TRP A 154 -6.40 -0.68 -23.69
C TRP A 154 -5.60 -0.64 -25.00
N SER A 155 -5.86 0.29 -25.91
CA SER A 155 -5.03 0.46 -27.12
C SER A 155 -3.67 1.10 -26.79
N PHE A 156 -3.55 1.78 -25.66
CA PHE A 156 -2.30 2.43 -25.25
C PHE A 156 -1.31 1.41 -24.69
N ARG A 157 -0.18 1.26 -25.37
CA ARG A 157 0.87 0.30 -24.99
C ARG A 157 1.47 0.60 -23.62
N ASN A 158 1.69 1.89 -23.31
CA ASN A 158 2.24 2.31 -22.03
C ASN A 158 1.35 1.89 -20.85
N LEU A 159 0.03 2.03 -20.99
CA LEU A 159 -0.91 1.60 -19.97
C LEU A 159 -0.87 0.08 -19.74
N LYS A 160 -0.87 -0.72 -20.81
CA LYS A 160 -0.79 -2.18 -20.69
C LYS A 160 0.42 -2.64 -19.89
N TYR A 161 1.60 -2.14 -20.28
CA TYR A 161 2.82 -2.46 -19.53
C TYR A 161 2.81 -1.88 -18.12
N GLY A 162 2.25 -0.68 -17.94
CA GLY A 162 2.07 -0.08 -16.62
C GLY A 162 1.24 -0.94 -15.68
N VAL A 163 0.10 -1.48 -16.15
CA VAL A 163 -0.77 -2.37 -15.36
C VAL A 163 -0.04 -3.66 -14.97
N ILE A 164 0.66 -4.27 -15.91
CA ILE A 164 1.43 -5.50 -15.63
C ILE A 164 2.56 -5.20 -14.63
N THR A 165 3.30 -4.12 -14.87
CA THR A 165 4.43 -3.74 -14.02
C THR A 165 3.97 -3.41 -12.60
N ILE A 166 2.87 -2.64 -12.43
CA ILE A 166 2.36 -2.29 -11.11
C ILE A 166 1.84 -3.51 -10.37
N PHE A 167 1.26 -4.50 -11.07
CA PHE A 167 0.79 -5.74 -10.47
C PHE A 167 1.93 -6.51 -9.79
N PHE A 168 3.03 -6.74 -10.52
CA PHE A 168 4.20 -7.41 -9.95
C PHE A 168 4.92 -6.56 -8.91
N TYR A 169 5.05 -5.26 -9.16
CA TYR A 169 5.71 -4.35 -8.23
C TYR A 169 4.99 -4.29 -6.88
N VAL A 170 3.68 -4.00 -6.87
CA VAL A 170 2.92 -3.92 -5.62
C VAL A 170 2.85 -5.29 -4.93
N GLY A 171 2.77 -6.36 -5.70
CA GLY A 171 2.87 -7.71 -5.17
C GLY A 171 4.15 -7.92 -4.38
N THR A 172 5.30 -7.59 -4.95
CA THR A 172 6.61 -7.70 -4.30
C THR A 172 6.73 -6.74 -3.11
N GLU A 173 6.32 -5.48 -3.28
CA GLU A 173 6.34 -4.44 -2.25
C GLU A 173 5.60 -4.91 -0.98
N VAL A 174 4.35 -5.32 -1.15
CA VAL A 174 3.47 -5.70 -0.03
C VAL A 174 3.91 -7.02 0.58
N SER A 175 4.41 -7.98 -0.22
CA SER A 175 4.97 -9.23 0.29
C SER A 175 6.15 -8.98 1.20
N ILE A 176 7.11 -8.15 0.79
CA ILE A 176 8.25 -7.83 1.66
C ILE A 176 7.78 -7.07 2.90
N GLY A 177 7.00 -5.98 2.71
CA GLY A 177 6.62 -5.09 3.80
C GLY A 177 5.80 -5.75 4.90
N ASN A 178 4.94 -6.71 4.55
CA ASN A 178 4.09 -7.40 5.52
C ASN A 178 4.72 -8.68 6.06
N ASN A 179 5.35 -9.47 5.18
CA ASN A 179 5.78 -10.81 5.56
C ASN A 179 7.21 -10.87 6.12
N ILE A 180 7.99 -9.77 6.02
CA ILE A 180 9.32 -9.69 6.64
C ILE A 180 9.25 -9.91 8.17
N ASN A 181 8.15 -9.50 8.80
CA ASN A 181 7.93 -9.70 10.22
C ASN A 181 7.77 -11.19 10.57
N LEU A 182 7.03 -11.95 9.75
CA LEU A 182 6.78 -13.37 9.97
C LEU A 182 8.07 -14.17 9.81
N HIS A 183 8.86 -13.85 8.80
CA HIS A 183 10.18 -14.45 8.63
C HIS A 183 11.13 -14.09 9.79
N ALA A 184 11.11 -12.85 10.26
CA ALA A 184 11.90 -12.45 11.42
C ALA A 184 11.48 -13.19 12.70
N MET A 185 10.19 -13.44 12.88
CA MET A 185 9.68 -14.24 14.01
C MET A 185 10.16 -15.67 13.95
N GLU A 186 10.19 -16.30 12.78
CA GLU A 186 10.74 -17.66 12.58
C GLU A 186 12.21 -17.73 13.01
N LEU A 187 13.04 -16.77 12.59
CA LEU A 187 14.46 -16.74 12.91
C LEU A 187 14.76 -16.34 14.36
N THR A 188 13.87 -15.60 15.01
CA THR A 188 14.05 -15.12 16.38
C THR A 188 13.47 -16.02 17.46
N SER A 189 12.99 -17.22 17.13
CA SER A 189 12.44 -18.17 18.11
C SER A 189 13.47 -18.57 19.18
N GLY A 190 14.10 -17.59 19.82
CA GLY A 190 15.07 -17.73 20.91
C GLY A 190 16.06 -16.55 21.05
N ASN A 191 16.08 -15.57 20.17
CA ASN A 191 17.06 -14.50 20.19
C ASN A 191 16.40 -13.10 20.17
N ALA A 192 16.42 -12.39 21.29
CA ALA A 192 15.83 -11.07 21.47
C ALA A 192 16.49 -9.92 20.65
N ALA A 193 17.50 -10.23 19.81
CA ALA A 193 18.31 -9.21 19.12
C ALA A 193 17.64 -8.59 17.89
N LEU A 194 16.63 -9.24 17.30
CA LEU A 194 15.91 -8.76 16.10
C LEU A 194 14.45 -8.51 16.45
N SER A 195 14.05 -7.25 16.57
CA SER A 195 12.63 -6.91 16.68
C SER A 195 11.97 -6.98 15.29
N PRO A 196 10.99 -7.86 15.05
CA PRO A 196 10.26 -7.92 13.78
C PRO A 196 9.66 -6.57 13.38
N ALA A 197 9.11 -5.83 14.36
CA ALA A 197 8.56 -4.50 14.15
C ALA A 197 9.61 -3.48 13.65
N LEU A 198 10.87 -3.61 14.10
CA LEU A 198 11.95 -2.73 13.66
C LEU A 198 12.29 -2.95 12.19
N LEU A 199 12.32 -4.20 11.71
CA LEU A 199 12.58 -4.50 10.30
C LEU A 199 11.51 -3.92 9.38
N ALA A 200 10.23 -4.05 9.75
CA ALA A 200 9.14 -3.41 9.02
C ALA A 200 9.26 -1.89 9.05
N THR A 201 9.59 -1.32 10.20
CA THR A 201 9.79 0.14 10.34
C THR A 201 10.93 0.63 9.45
N ILE A 202 12.03 -0.12 9.34
CA ILE A 202 13.15 0.21 8.46
C ILE A 202 12.74 0.09 6.99
N TYR A 203 12.00 -0.95 6.62
CA TYR A 203 11.50 -1.11 5.26
C TYR A 203 10.62 0.08 4.84
N TRP A 204 9.60 0.39 5.64
CA TRP A 204 8.69 1.52 5.37
C TRP A 204 9.36 2.88 5.56
N GLY A 205 10.33 2.99 6.48
CA GLY A 205 11.18 4.18 6.65
C GLY A 205 12.07 4.43 5.44
N GLY A 206 12.54 3.37 4.77
CA GLY A 206 13.22 3.44 3.49
C GLY A 206 12.36 4.10 2.41
N PHE A 207 11.05 3.85 2.40
CA PHE A 207 10.11 4.54 1.51
C PHE A 207 10.07 6.05 1.77
N LEU A 208 10.00 6.45 3.03
CA LEU A 208 10.00 7.87 3.37
C LEU A 208 11.28 8.56 2.89
N ILE A 209 12.45 7.98 3.20
CA ILE A 209 13.75 8.55 2.83
C ILE A 209 13.89 8.62 1.30
N GLY A 210 13.65 7.53 0.59
CA GLY A 210 13.80 7.48 -0.86
C GLY A 210 12.85 8.42 -1.60
N ARG A 211 11.61 8.57 -1.13
CA ARG A 211 10.64 9.53 -1.67
C ARG A 211 11.05 10.97 -1.43
N MET A 212 11.54 11.30 -0.25
CA MET A 212 12.05 12.65 0.05
C MET A 212 13.27 12.99 -0.80
N VAL A 213 14.24 12.08 -0.91
CA VAL A 213 15.42 12.26 -1.78
C VAL A 213 14.98 12.47 -3.22
N SER A 214 14.10 11.63 -3.74
CA SER A 214 13.60 11.75 -5.11
C SER A 214 12.79 13.02 -5.35
N ALA A 215 11.98 13.46 -4.39
CA ALA A 215 11.24 14.72 -4.48
C ALA A 215 12.18 15.94 -4.53
N SER A 216 13.35 15.84 -3.93
CA SER A 216 14.37 16.91 -3.94
C SER A 216 15.17 16.96 -5.25
N MET A 217 15.16 15.88 -6.04
CA MET A 217 15.91 15.81 -7.29
C MET A 217 15.15 16.53 -8.43
N LYS A 218 15.77 17.58 -8.98
CA LYS A 218 15.19 18.33 -10.11
C LYS A 218 15.48 17.63 -11.43
N ASN A 219 14.52 17.67 -12.37
CA ASN A 219 14.65 17.25 -13.76
C ASN A 219 15.00 15.76 -13.99
N VAL A 220 14.72 14.88 -13.02
CA VAL A 220 14.94 13.45 -13.22
C VAL A 220 13.84 12.85 -14.08
N LYS A 221 14.25 12.17 -15.15
CA LYS A 221 13.32 11.46 -16.03
C LYS A 221 12.88 10.15 -15.38
N PRO A 222 11.58 9.78 -15.48
CA PRO A 222 11.05 8.58 -14.80
C PRO A 222 11.68 7.26 -15.29
N ARG A 223 12.02 7.14 -16.58
CA ARG A 223 12.60 5.90 -17.13
C ARG A 223 13.97 5.54 -16.54
N PRO A 224 15.01 6.41 -16.61
CA PRO A 224 16.31 6.08 -16.02
C PRO A 224 16.21 5.90 -14.49
N MET A 225 15.37 6.70 -13.81
CA MET A 225 15.15 6.56 -12.38
C MET A 225 14.57 5.18 -12.04
N LEU A 226 13.52 4.74 -12.74
CA LEU A 226 12.91 3.42 -12.54
C LEU A 226 13.94 2.32 -12.79
N LEU A 227 14.74 2.41 -13.86
CA LEU A 227 15.77 1.42 -14.17
C LEU A 227 16.81 1.32 -13.02
N THR A 228 17.32 2.46 -12.55
CA THR A 228 18.35 2.50 -11.50
C THR A 228 17.82 1.88 -10.19
N VAL A 229 16.61 2.26 -9.76
CA VAL A 229 16.05 1.73 -8.51
C VAL A 229 15.66 0.26 -8.65
N THR A 230 15.20 -0.18 -9.82
CA THR A 230 14.89 -1.60 -10.06
C THR A 230 16.16 -2.45 -10.00
N LEU A 231 17.24 -2.03 -10.66
CA LEU A 231 18.53 -2.74 -10.60
C LEU A 231 19.09 -2.77 -9.17
N GLY A 232 18.99 -1.65 -8.43
CA GLY A 232 19.39 -1.60 -7.02
C GLY A 232 18.59 -2.54 -6.14
N ALA A 233 17.27 -2.60 -6.33
CA ALA A 233 16.40 -3.53 -5.61
C ALA A 233 16.77 -4.99 -5.92
N ILE A 234 17.00 -5.35 -7.19
CA ILE A 234 17.39 -6.71 -7.59
C ILE A 234 18.72 -7.10 -6.95
N VAL A 235 19.72 -6.23 -6.97
CA VAL A 235 21.03 -6.50 -6.36
C VAL A 235 20.89 -6.73 -4.85
N LEU A 236 20.12 -5.89 -4.15
CA LEU A 236 19.86 -6.09 -2.71
C LEU A 236 19.08 -7.36 -2.42
N MET A 237 18.06 -7.69 -3.23
CA MET A 237 17.32 -8.93 -3.09
C MET A 237 18.21 -10.15 -3.25
N ILE A 238 19.05 -10.18 -4.29
CA ILE A 238 20.02 -11.28 -4.51
C ILE A 238 21.00 -11.35 -3.34
N ALA A 239 21.52 -10.22 -2.88
CA ALA A 239 22.42 -10.19 -1.73
C ALA A 239 21.73 -10.70 -0.45
N ALA A 240 20.47 -10.29 -0.20
CA ALA A 240 19.68 -10.78 0.92
C ALA A 240 19.45 -12.29 0.86
N MET A 241 19.16 -12.82 -0.34
CA MET A 241 18.98 -14.26 -0.57
C MET A 241 20.26 -15.05 -0.32
N LEU A 242 21.41 -14.54 -0.78
CA LEU A 242 22.69 -15.24 -0.66
C LEU A 242 23.28 -15.19 0.76
N THR A 243 23.02 -14.11 1.48
CA THR A 243 23.56 -13.88 2.83
C THR A 243 22.55 -14.16 3.93
N GLU A 244 21.29 -14.44 3.57
CA GLU A 244 20.16 -14.66 4.51
C GLU A 244 19.97 -13.49 5.50
N ASN A 245 20.33 -12.28 5.04
CA ASN A 245 20.37 -11.11 5.88
C ASN A 245 19.08 -10.26 5.72
N LEU A 246 18.23 -10.27 6.75
CA LEU A 246 16.98 -9.50 6.79
C LEU A 246 17.17 -7.99 6.72
N TRP A 247 18.33 -7.47 7.15
CA TRP A 247 18.62 -6.04 7.04
C TRP A 247 18.77 -5.60 5.58
N LEU A 248 19.36 -6.44 4.74
CA LEU A 248 19.43 -6.17 3.30
C LEU A 248 18.03 -6.23 2.67
N LEU A 249 17.20 -7.17 3.10
CA LEU A 249 15.81 -7.26 2.66
C LEU A 249 15.01 -6.01 3.08
N ALA A 250 15.17 -5.53 4.32
CA ALA A 250 14.55 -4.28 4.77
C ALA A 250 15.06 -3.06 3.99
N ALA A 251 16.34 -3.02 3.62
CA ALA A 251 16.93 -1.93 2.85
C ALA A 251 16.37 -1.83 1.40
N VAL A 252 15.76 -2.91 0.86
CA VAL A 252 15.08 -2.87 -0.45
C VAL A 252 13.99 -1.80 -0.48
N GLY A 253 13.36 -1.48 0.67
CA GLY A 253 12.36 -0.43 0.79
C GLY A 253 12.82 0.92 0.27
N LEU A 254 14.11 1.26 0.40
CA LEU A 254 14.69 2.48 -0.15
C LEU A 254 14.54 2.54 -1.68
N PHE A 255 14.80 1.44 -2.37
CA PHE A 255 14.72 1.35 -3.82
C PHE A 255 13.27 1.22 -4.32
N HIS A 256 12.42 0.52 -3.58
CA HIS A 256 10.99 0.41 -3.90
C HIS A 256 10.27 1.77 -3.80
N SER A 257 10.76 2.68 -2.99
CA SER A 257 10.12 3.93 -2.60
C SER A 257 9.60 4.78 -3.77
N VAL A 258 10.34 4.86 -4.88
CA VAL A 258 10.03 5.73 -6.01
C VAL A 258 9.44 4.99 -7.22
N MET A 259 9.38 3.65 -7.17
CA MET A 259 8.92 2.85 -8.30
C MET A 259 7.46 3.15 -8.66
N TRP A 260 6.57 3.27 -7.64
CA TRP A 260 5.16 3.62 -7.84
C TRP A 260 4.99 4.87 -8.71
N SER A 261 5.63 5.97 -8.30
CA SER A 261 5.51 7.27 -8.98
C SER A 261 6.05 7.22 -10.42
N CYS A 262 7.15 6.49 -10.63
CA CYS A 262 7.72 6.30 -11.96
C CYS A 262 6.82 5.45 -12.85
N ILE A 263 6.32 4.31 -12.35
CA ILE A 263 5.45 3.40 -13.11
C ILE A 263 4.16 4.12 -13.48
N PHE A 264 3.51 4.81 -12.53
CA PHE A 264 2.29 5.56 -12.79
C PHE A 264 2.51 6.63 -13.85
N THR A 265 3.53 7.48 -13.67
CA THR A 265 3.81 8.56 -14.61
C THR A 265 4.08 8.05 -16.02
N LEU A 266 4.83 6.94 -16.16
CA LEU A 266 5.09 6.30 -17.47
C LEU A 266 3.84 5.64 -18.06
N ALA A 267 2.97 5.09 -17.24
CA ALA A 267 1.75 4.42 -17.69
C ALA A 267 0.74 5.41 -18.27
N VAL A 268 0.65 6.62 -17.70
CA VAL A 268 -0.31 7.66 -18.14
C VAL A 268 0.30 8.69 -19.09
N ASP A 269 1.59 8.56 -19.43
CA ASP A 269 2.31 9.49 -20.31
C ASP A 269 1.70 9.51 -21.72
N GLY A 270 1.38 10.71 -22.20
CA GLY A 270 0.83 10.92 -23.55
C GLY A 270 -0.63 10.49 -23.76
N LEU A 271 -1.39 10.16 -22.68
CA LEU A 271 -2.79 9.73 -22.79
C LEU A 271 -3.79 10.90 -22.88
N GLY A 272 -3.40 12.12 -22.53
CA GLY A 272 -4.26 13.31 -22.61
C GLY A 272 -5.60 13.12 -21.86
N GLU A 273 -6.72 13.30 -22.54
CA GLU A 273 -8.08 13.15 -21.98
C GLU A 273 -8.40 11.72 -21.47
N TYR A 274 -7.67 10.70 -21.92
CA TYR A 274 -7.83 9.33 -21.43
C TYR A 274 -7.15 9.07 -20.08
N THR A 275 -6.36 10.02 -19.55
CA THR A 275 -5.56 9.83 -18.32
C THR A 275 -6.41 9.40 -17.13
N SER A 276 -7.59 9.97 -16.96
CA SER A 276 -8.49 9.64 -15.85
C SER A 276 -9.01 8.21 -15.92
N ARG A 277 -9.50 7.79 -17.09
CA ARG A 277 -9.95 6.39 -17.32
C ARG A 277 -8.76 5.41 -17.20
N ALA A 278 -7.61 5.79 -17.72
CA ALA A 278 -6.39 5.00 -17.62
C ALA A 278 -5.91 4.84 -16.18
N SER A 279 -6.06 5.87 -15.33
CA SER A 279 -5.75 5.78 -13.90
C SER A 279 -6.62 4.73 -13.20
N GLY A 280 -7.92 4.66 -13.52
CA GLY A 280 -8.81 3.63 -13.00
C GLY A 280 -8.35 2.22 -13.40
N VAL A 281 -8.02 2.02 -14.68
CA VAL A 281 -7.50 0.74 -15.19
C VAL A 281 -6.14 0.40 -14.56
N PHE A 282 -5.26 1.37 -14.41
CA PHE A 282 -3.97 1.19 -13.73
C PHE A 282 -4.13 0.70 -12.28
N MET A 283 -5.09 1.26 -11.55
CA MET A 283 -5.37 0.86 -10.17
C MET A 283 -5.86 -0.58 -10.05
N MET A 284 -6.42 -1.19 -11.09
CA MET A 284 -6.73 -2.63 -11.08
C MET A 284 -5.47 -3.48 -10.92
N GLY A 285 -4.32 -3.03 -11.45
CA GLY A 285 -3.05 -3.73 -11.29
C GLY A 285 -2.55 -3.79 -9.84
N VAL A 286 -2.98 -2.87 -8.97
CA VAL A 286 -2.63 -2.88 -7.54
C VAL A 286 -3.10 -4.15 -6.81
N PHE A 287 -4.04 -4.89 -7.40
CA PHE A 287 -4.51 -6.19 -6.90
C PHE A 287 -3.37 -7.21 -6.70
N GLY A 288 -2.22 -7.03 -7.34
CA GLY A 288 -1.02 -7.82 -7.07
C GLY A 288 -0.62 -7.83 -5.59
N GLY A 289 -0.84 -6.71 -4.88
CA GLY A 289 -0.61 -6.62 -3.43
C GLY A 289 -1.53 -7.48 -2.56
N ALA A 290 -2.63 -7.97 -3.10
CA ALA A 290 -3.46 -8.97 -2.42
C ALA A 290 -3.03 -10.40 -2.80
N VAL A 291 -2.65 -10.61 -4.05
CA VAL A 291 -2.34 -11.96 -4.58
C VAL A 291 -1.01 -12.49 -4.05
N PHE A 292 0.07 -11.71 -4.17
CA PHE A 292 1.42 -12.22 -3.88
C PHE A 292 1.66 -12.54 -2.40
N PRO A 293 1.26 -11.69 -1.42
CA PRO A 293 1.45 -12.03 -0.01
C PRO A 293 0.68 -13.29 0.41
N VAL A 294 -0.53 -13.49 -0.15
CA VAL A 294 -1.32 -14.69 0.11
C VAL A 294 -0.64 -15.93 -0.48
N LEU A 295 -0.19 -15.85 -1.74
CA LEU A 295 0.55 -16.95 -2.37
C LEU A 295 1.84 -17.28 -1.59
N GLN A 296 2.55 -16.26 -1.12
CA GLN A 296 3.75 -16.45 -0.30
C GLN A 296 3.41 -17.11 1.04
N GLY A 297 2.32 -16.70 1.70
CA GLY A 297 1.84 -17.33 2.94
C GLY A 297 1.49 -18.80 2.74
N ILE A 298 0.70 -19.11 1.71
CA ILE A 298 0.35 -20.50 1.36
C ILE A 298 1.62 -21.34 1.09
N LEU A 299 2.60 -20.75 0.40
CA LEU A 299 3.86 -21.45 0.13
C LEU A 299 4.66 -21.68 1.41
N ALA A 300 4.71 -20.69 2.32
CA ALA A 300 5.37 -20.82 3.61
C ALA A 300 4.73 -21.91 4.47
N ASP A 301 3.40 -21.95 4.54
CA ASP A 301 2.64 -22.95 5.29
C ASP A 301 2.85 -24.37 4.70
N TRP A 302 2.85 -24.48 3.37
CA TRP A 302 3.03 -25.76 2.68
C TRP A 302 4.44 -26.34 2.88
N ILE A 303 5.46 -25.48 2.92
CA ILE A 303 6.86 -25.89 3.07
C ILE A 303 7.28 -25.92 4.55
N GLY A 304 6.54 -25.19 5.41
CA GLY A 304 6.86 -25.03 6.83
C GLY A 304 7.99 -24.04 7.11
N SER A 305 8.31 -23.15 6.16
CA SER A 305 9.38 -22.13 6.32
C SER A 305 9.12 -20.86 5.53
N TRP A 306 9.17 -19.74 6.19
CA TRP A 306 9.18 -18.39 5.56
C TRP A 306 10.49 -18.15 4.83
N GLN A 307 11.61 -18.63 5.37
CA GLN A 307 12.92 -18.46 4.75
C GLN A 307 12.97 -19.04 3.34
N PHE A 308 12.36 -20.22 3.13
CA PHE A 308 12.29 -20.84 1.81
C PHE A 308 11.61 -19.95 0.78
N THR A 309 10.58 -19.18 1.19
CA THR A 309 9.85 -18.29 0.27
C THR A 309 10.70 -17.13 -0.27
N TRP A 310 11.82 -16.83 0.39
CA TRP A 310 12.76 -15.78 -0.01
C TRP A 310 14.02 -16.34 -0.66
N THR A 311 14.55 -17.45 -0.15
CA THR A 311 15.87 -17.95 -0.49
C THR A 311 15.82 -19.21 -1.35
N GLY A 312 14.68 -19.92 -1.39
CA GLY A 312 14.57 -21.24 -2.00
C GLY A 312 15.37 -22.33 -1.27
N ARG A 313 15.76 -22.08 -0.02
CA ARG A 313 16.49 -23.00 0.85
C ARG A 313 15.72 -23.22 2.14
N SER A 314 15.50 -24.48 2.53
CA SER A 314 15.04 -24.90 3.85
C SER A 314 16.23 -25.44 4.64
N TYR A 315 16.27 -25.19 5.93
CA TYR A 315 17.19 -25.88 6.85
C TYR A 315 16.69 -27.25 7.23
#